data_60d9c11615065b78859a66e10c69a3d7
#
_entry.id   60d9c11615065b78859a66e10c69a3d7
#
_cell.length_a   1.000
_cell.length_b   1.000
_cell.length_c   1.000
_cell.angle_alpha   90.00
_cell.angle_beta   90.00
_cell.angle_gamma   90.00
#
_symmetry.space_group_name_H-M   'P 1'
#
loop_
_entity.id
_entity.type
_entity.pdbx_description
1 polymer ?
#
loop_
_entity_poly.entity_id
_entity_poly.type
_entity_poly.pdbx_seq_one_letter_code
_entity_poly.pdbx_strand_id
1 'polypeptide(L)'
;MTRLIGQESVWNECINQFNTTSHIFITGPIGCGKTTLMRELLKEYATSRNRPYSHLWGIESIDECLLLGPDQDRGIQTIRGQVSLFIRQMSIGEQIYRWIIIDDVDTFPQISQQALRRPMESYSHITRFLFIGTSEDDLIPALKSRCIHISMNHVDPFIYKNEFLKCVNMHDCFTYDMWSWVLNIAGNNISDLVRLLKLINDMHTTFNEEITLQSVRILCSAPFYTDFIPLLFAMSKRNKTDSIKCLLLIWKRGYTYEDILESFQIINNLFGNNSLTDNILIHKFLINAWISYCKGNTSILALQNIVYKTLE
;
A
#
# COMPACT_ATOMS: atom_id res chain seq x y z
N MET A 1 20.13 -4.76 -6.59
CA MET A 1 19.44 -5.55 -5.55
C MET A 1 18.51 -4.61 -4.80
N THR A 2 17.23 -4.68 -5.05
CA THR A 2 16.22 -3.96 -4.26
C THR A 2 16.06 -4.73 -2.94
N ARG A 3 16.94 -4.52 -1.99
CA ARG A 3 16.78 -5.07 -0.64
C ARG A 3 15.48 -4.54 -0.05
N LEU A 4 14.74 -5.40 0.60
CA LEU A 4 13.61 -5.01 1.44
C LEU A 4 14.13 -4.11 2.56
N ILE A 5 13.79 -2.84 2.47
CA ILE A 5 14.27 -1.82 3.41
C ILE A 5 13.58 -2.06 4.75
N GLY A 6 14.38 -2.19 5.81
CA GLY A 6 13.88 -2.32 7.19
C GLY A 6 13.18 -3.63 7.55
N GLN A 7 13.25 -4.66 6.69
CA GLN A 7 12.62 -5.98 6.92
C GLN A 7 13.65 -7.12 6.91
N GLU A 8 14.87 -6.86 7.35
CA GLU A 8 15.96 -7.84 7.28
C GLU A 8 15.72 -9.09 8.14
N SER A 9 15.08 -8.94 9.29
CA SER A 9 14.71 -10.07 10.16
C SER A 9 13.71 -11.00 9.49
N VAL A 10 12.66 -10.40 8.89
CA VAL A 10 11.62 -11.12 8.15
C VAL A 10 12.22 -11.82 6.92
N TRP A 11 13.12 -11.14 6.21
CA TRP A 11 13.85 -11.72 5.08
C TRP A 11 14.61 -12.98 5.47
N ASN A 12 15.41 -12.91 6.54
CA ASN A 12 16.20 -14.04 7.01
C ASN A 12 15.31 -15.20 7.47
N GLU A 13 14.22 -14.90 8.14
CA GLU A 13 13.23 -15.90 8.55
C GLU A 13 12.59 -16.56 7.34
N CYS A 14 12.14 -15.79 6.35
CA CYS A 14 11.57 -16.30 5.10
C CYS A 14 12.55 -17.21 4.35
N ILE A 15 13.82 -16.81 4.18
CA ILE A 15 14.83 -17.64 3.50
C ILE A 15 15.04 -18.95 4.24
N ASN A 16 15.15 -18.92 5.57
CA ASN A 16 15.31 -20.12 6.36
C ASN A 16 14.11 -21.07 6.17
N GLN A 17 12.90 -20.54 6.20
CA GLN A 17 11.69 -21.32 6.01
C GLN A 17 11.49 -21.79 4.56
N PHE A 18 11.91 -21.00 3.58
CA PHE A 18 11.82 -21.35 2.15
C PHE A 18 12.66 -22.62 1.83
N ASN A 19 13.73 -22.84 2.59
CA ASN A 19 14.57 -24.03 2.48
C ASN A 19 14.05 -25.23 3.30
N THR A 20 13.03 -25.02 4.15
CA THR A 20 12.40 -26.09 4.93
C THR A 20 11.27 -26.78 4.18
N THR A 21 10.69 -27.79 4.80
CA THR A 21 9.58 -28.57 4.23
C THR A 21 8.19 -27.98 4.51
N SER A 22 8.08 -26.74 4.96
CA SER A 22 6.83 -26.16 5.44
C SER A 22 6.16 -25.26 4.40
N HIS A 23 4.85 -25.10 4.51
CA HIS A 23 4.10 -24.05 3.82
C HIS A 23 4.26 -22.74 4.58
N ILE A 24 4.17 -21.61 3.87
CA ILE A 24 4.41 -20.29 4.46
C ILE A 24 3.17 -19.43 4.27
N PHE A 25 2.81 -18.67 5.30
CA PHE A 25 1.79 -17.64 5.24
C PHE A 25 2.37 -16.30 5.72
N ILE A 26 2.46 -15.33 4.82
CA ILE A 26 2.96 -13.99 5.09
C ILE A 26 1.78 -13.04 5.24
N THR A 27 1.71 -12.35 6.37
CA THR A 27 0.69 -11.34 6.62
C THR A 27 1.33 -9.98 6.90
N GLY A 28 0.56 -8.93 6.72
CA GLY A 28 0.99 -7.58 7.06
C GLY A 28 0.13 -6.51 6.40
N PRO A 29 0.24 -5.26 6.84
CA PRO A 29 -0.57 -4.16 6.35
C PRO A 29 -0.35 -3.90 4.85
N ILE A 30 -1.30 -3.19 4.24
CA ILE A 30 -1.22 -2.80 2.83
C ILE A 30 0.02 -1.93 2.63
N GLY A 31 0.77 -2.21 1.56
CA GLY A 31 1.94 -1.41 1.18
C GLY A 31 3.22 -1.66 2.00
N CYS A 32 3.26 -2.62 2.93
CA CYS A 32 4.48 -2.95 3.68
C CYS A 32 5.54 -3.72 2.88
N GLY A 33 5.26 -4.13 1.64
CA GLY A 33 6.21 -4.78 0.74
C GLY A 33 6.08 -6.30 0.62
N LYS A 34 4.95 -6.91 1.00
CA LYS A 34 4.70 -8.37 0.92
C LYS A 34 4.96 -8.95 -0.47
N THR A 35 4.36 -8.37 -1.49
CA THR A 35 4.54 -8.81 -2.88
C THR A 35 5.99 -8.60 -3.36
N THR A 36 6.67 -7.57 -2.88
CA THR A 36 8.10 -7.34 -3.15
C THR A 36 8.96 -8.41 -2.49
N LEU A 37 8.68 -8.75 -1.23
CA LEU A 37 9.33 -9.85 -0.52
C LEU A 37 9.20 -11.16 -1.29
N MET A 38 8.00 -11.50 -1.72
CA MET A 38 7.75 -12.70 -2.52
C MET A 38 8.61 -12.73 -3.80
N ARG A 39 8.65 -11.62 -4.54
CA ARG A 39 9.44 -11.55 -5.78
C ARG A 39 10.94 -11.74 -5.53
N GLU A 40 11.47 -11.11 -4.52
CA GLU A 40 12.89 -11.26 -4.17
C GLU A 40 13.22 -12.66 -3.65
N LEU A 41 12.31 -13.30 -2.88
CA LEU A 41 12.45 -14.70 -2.47
C LEU A 41 12.50 -15.66 -3.67
N LEU A 42 11.61 -15.48 -4.64
CA LEU A 42 11.61 -16.28 -5.87
C LEU A 42 12.87 -16.08 -6.70
N LYS A 43 13.34 -14.84 -6.77
CA LYS A 43 14.58 -14.51 -7.46
C LYS A 43 15.79 -15.16 -6.81
N GLU A 44 15.88 -15.11 -5.49
CA GLU A 44 16.94 -15.79 -4.73
C GLU A 44 16.87 -17.31 -4.92
N TYR A 45 15.67 -17.88 -4.88
CA TYR A 45 15.43 -19.29 -5.14
C TYR A 45 15.87 -19.72 -6.54
N ALA A 46 15.56 -18.93 -7.57
CA ALA A 46 15.99 -19.20 -8.94
C ALA A 46 17.50 -19.06 -9.09
N THR A 47 18.10 -18.03 -8.49
CA THR A 47 19.54 -17.75 -8.57
C THR A 47 20.35 -18.86 -7.86
N SER A 48 19.92 -19.29 -6.68
CA SER A 48 20.60 -20.36 -5.92
C SER A 48 20.63 -21.72 -6.66
N ARG A 49 19.76 -21.87 -7.65
CA ARG A 49 19.61 -23.09 -8.47
C ARG A 49 20.05 -22.95 -9.92
N ASN A 50 20.69 -21.82 -10.29
CA ASN A 50 21.08 -21.51 -11.65
C ASN A 50 19.95 -21.63 -12.71
N ARG A 51 18.73 -21.29 -12.29
CA ARG A 51 17.56 -21.28 -13.16
C ARG A 51 17.33 -19.90 -13.76
N PRO A 52 16.90 -19.81 -15.02
CA PRO A 52 16.56 -18.52 -15.64
C PRO A 52 15.37 -17.91 -14.89
N TYR A 53 15.58 -16.74 -14.31
CA TYR A 53 14.53 -15.91 -13.75
C TYR A 53 14.14 -14.89 -14.82
N SER A 54 12.97 -15.05 -15.42
CA SER A 54 12.45 -14.02 -16.33
C SER A 54 11.67 -12.98 -15.54
N HIS A 55 11.93 -11.72 -15.85
CA HIS A 55 11.34 -10.53 -15.21
C HIS A 55 9.85 -10.30 -15.50
N LEU A 56 9.18 -11.29 -16.08
CA LEU A 56 7.82 -11.13 -16.53
C LEU A 56 6.84 -11.45 -15.40
N TRP A 57 6.01 -10.50 -15.09
CA TRP A 57 4.69 -10.71 -14.51
C TRP A 57 3.78 -11.42 -15.51
N GLY A 58 4.22 -12.45 -16.08
CA GLY A 58 3.51 -13.37 -16.93
C GLY A 58 3.99 -14.72 -16.51
N ILE A 59 3.23 -15.41 -15.84
CA ILE A 59 2.92 -16.82 -15.67
C ILE A 59 3.92 -17.84 -16.28
N GLU A 60 4.93 -17.37 -16.99
CA GLU A 60 5.75 -18.20 -17.85
C GLU A 60 7.13 -18.33 -17.31
N SER A 61 7.49 -18.90 -16.32
CA SER A 61 8.89 -19.20 -16.47
C SER A 61 9.75 -19.55 -15.28
N ILE A 62 9.18 -19.93 -14.23
CA ILE A 62 9.85 -20.93 -13.46
C ILE A 62 8.94 -22.15 -13.59
N ASP A 63 9.36 -23.18 -14.31
CA ASP A 63 8.63 -24.44 -14.43
C ASP A 63 8.25 -25.04 -13.07
N GLU A 64 8.79 -24.48 -12.02
CA GLU A 64 8.68 -24.88 -10.63
C GLU A 64 7.78 -23.98 -9.77
N CYS A 65 7.21 -22.88 -10.32
CA CYS A 65 6.37 -21.94 -9.57
C CYS A 65 5.07 -21.62 -10.31
N LEU A 66 3.95 -21.81 -9.64
CA LEU A 66 2.64 -21.37 -10.09
C LEU A 66 2.22 -20.16 -9.25
N LEU A 67 2.04 -19.01 -9.90
CA LEU A 67 1.54 -17.79 -9.26
C LEU A 67 0.04 -17.63 -9.57
N LEU A 68 -0.76 -17.52 -8.52
CA LEU A 68 -2.18 -17.17 -8.61
C LEU A 68 -2.34 -15.73 -8.08
N GLY A 69 -2.28 -14.77 -9.01
CA GLY A 69 -2.40 -13.34 -8.72
C GLY A 69 -3.85 -12.85 -8.61
N PRO A 70 -4.07 -11.59 -8.20
CA PRO A 70 -5.40 -11.00 -8.05
C PRO A 70 -6.20 -10.95 -9.36
N ASP A 71 -5.52 -10.83 -10.49
CA ASP A 71 -6.14 -10.68 -11.82
C ASP A 71 -6.59 -12.00 -12.46
N GLN A 72 -6.31 -13.13 -11.82
CA GLN A 72 -6.65 -14.45 -12.36
C GLN A 72 -8.00 -14.95 -11.84
N ASP A 73 -8.64 -15.81 -12.62
CA ASP A 73 -9.86 -16.49 -12.17
C ASP A 73 -9.55 -17.37 -10.95
N ARG A 74 -10.12 -17.00 -9.82
CA ARG A 74 -9.94 -17.66 -8.51
C ARG A 74 -11.07 -18.63 -8.19
N GLY A 75 -11.85 -19.00 -9.21
CA GLY A 75 -12.92 -19.96 -9.10
C GLY A 75 -12.42 -21.35 -8.71
N ILE A 76 -13.28 -22.12 -8.06
CA ILE A 76 -12.95 -23.48 -7.61
C ILE A 76 -12.53 -24.41 -8.78
N GLN A 77 -13.08 -24.20 -9.98
CA GLN A 77 -12.75 -25.00 -11.16
C GLN A 77 -11.33 -24.71 -11.66
N THR A 78 -10.95 -23.44 -11.70
CA THR A 78 -9.59 -23.00 -12.07
C THR A 78 -8.56 -23.57 -11.14
N ILE A 79 -8.82 -23.51 -9.81
CA ILE A 79 -7.92 -24.06 -8.82
C ILE A 79 -7.80 -25.57 -8.94
N ARG A 80 -8.90 -26.27 -9.02
CA ARG A 80 -8.87 -27.74 -9.21
C ARG A 80 -8.17 -28.14 -10.51
N GLY A 81 -8.36 -27.39 -11.59
CA GLY A 81 -7.69 -27.62 -12.87
C GLY A 81 -6.21 -27.26 -12.82
N GLN A 82 -5.90 -25.98 -12.65
CA GLN A 82 -4.52 -25.47 -12.74
C GLN A 82 -3.60 -26.05 -11.66
N VAL A 83 -4.03 -26.00 -10.39
CA VAL A 83 -3.24 -26.54 -9.28
C VAL A 83 -3.02 -28.03 -9.43
N SER A 84 -4.05 -28.81 -9.82
CA SER A 84 -3.90 -30.26 -10.00
C SER A 84 -3.02 -30.62 -11.19
N LEU A 85 -3.10 -29.88 -12.28
CA LEU A 85 -2.22 -30.05 -13.44
C LEU A 85 -0.77 -29.73 -13.07
N PHE A 86 -0.55 -28.61 -12.43
CA PHE A 86 0.78 -28.18 -11.99
C PHE A 86 1.44 -29.20 -11.04
N ILE A 87 0.69 -29.71 -10.06
CA ILE A 87 1.20 -30.72 -9.12
C ILE A 87 1.55 -32.03 -9.83
N ARG A 88 0.75 -32.45 -10.82
CA ARG A 88 0.95 -33.73 -11.55
C ARG A 88 2.06 -33.67 -12.59
N GLN A 89 2.48 -32.50 -13.03
CA GLN A 89 3.63 -32.37 -13.92
C GLN A 89 4.86 -32.87 -13.21
N MET A 90 5.48 -33.94 -13.72
CA MET A 90 6.70 -34.48 -13.11
C MET A 90 7.87 -33.53 -13.32
N SER A 91 8.56 -33.17 -12.25
CA SER A 91 9.88 -32.56 -12.36
C SER A 91 10.87 -33.64 -12.78
N ILE A 92 11.50 -33.43 -13.93
CA ILE A 92 12.58 -34.32 -14.42
C ILE A 92 13.86 -33.80 -13.72
N GLY A 93 14.33 -34.50 -12.68
CA GLY A 93 15.58 -34.15 -12.02
C GLY A 93 15.52 -34.21 -10.48
N GLU A 94 16.52 -33.65 -9.84
CA GLU A 94 16.71 -33.63 -8.38
C GLU A 94 15.47 -33.18 -7.60
N GLN A 95 15.37 -33.54 -6.31
CA GLN A 95 14.27 -33.20 -5.39
C GLN A 95 14.07 -31.68 -5.30
N ILE A 96 13.33 -31.10 -6.22
CA ILE A 96 13.03 -29.69 -6.28
C ILE A 96 11.57 -29.52 -5.84
N TYR A 97 11.36 -28.75 -4.78
CA TYR A 97 10.00 -28.38 -4.38
C TYR A 97 9.39 -27.42 -5.39
N ARG A 98 8.14 -27.66 -5.74
CA ARG A 98 7.33 -26.74 -6.54
C ARG A 98 6.60 -25.78 -5.64
N TRP A 99 6.56 -24.51 -6.01
CA TRP A 99 5.89 -23.49 -5.25
C TRP A 99 4.58 -23.08 -5.89
N ILE A 100 3.51 -23.09 -5.12
CA ILE A 100 2.23 -22.49 -5.49
C ILE A 100 2.07 -21.27 -4.61
N ILE A 101 2.01 -20.12 -5.26
CA ILE A 101 1.99 -18.81 -4.62
C ILE A 101 0.62 -18.20 -4.85
N ILE A 102 -0.01 -17.77 -3.78
CA ILE A 102 -1.31 -17.12 -3.81
C ILE A 102 -1.16 -15.74 -3.18
N ASP A 103 -1.15 -14.71 -4.03
CA ASP A 103 -1.10 -13.31 -3.59
C ASP A 103 -2.51 -12.80 -3.33
N ASP A 104 -2.68 -11.91 -2.34
CA ASP A 104 -3.95 -11.34 -1.88
C ASP A 104 -5.00 -12.41 -1.51
N VAL A 105 -4.69 -13.24 -0.52
CA VAL A 105 -5.57 -14.33 -0.03
C VAL A 105 -6.91 -13.80 0.49
N ASP A 106 -6.97 -12.58 0.98
CA ASP A 106 -8.16 -11.85 1.41
C ASP A 106 -9.26 -11.82 0.34
N THR A 107 -8.89 -11.73 -0.93
CA THR A 107 -9.85 -11.78 -2.05
C THR A 107 -10.16 -13.19 -2.55
N PHE A 108 -9.54 -14.23 -1.93
CA PHE A 108 -9.62 -15.62 -2.38
C PHE A 108 -10.83 -16.32 -1.74
N PRO A 109 -11.83 -16.80 -2.51
CA PRO A 109 -13.05 -17.37 -1.94
C PRO A 109 -12.78 -18.54 -0.99
N GLN A 110 -13.48 -18.60 0.13
CA GLN A 110 -13.31 -19.66 1.14
C GLN A 110 -13.51 -21.06 0.57
N ILE A 111 -14.44 -21.23 -0.38
CA ILE A 111 -14.69 -22.51 -1.06
C ILE A 111 -13.46 -22.96 -1.84
N SER A 112 -12.78 -22.00 -2.46
CA SER A 112 -11.54 -22.23 -3.20
C SER A 112 -10.38 -22.56 -2.26
N GLN A 113 -10.30 -21.88 -1.12
CA GLN A 113 -9.35 -22.20 -0.06
C GLN A 113 -9.55 -23.65 0.45
N GLN A 114 -10.79 -24.08 0.68
CA GLN A 114 -11.09 -25.45 1.11
C GLN A 114 -10.64 -26.49 0.07
N ALA A 115 -10.67 -26.17 -1.22
CA ALA A 115 -10.19 -27.07 -2.27
C ALA A 115 -8.67 -27.30 -2.21
N LEU A 116 -7.89 -26.37 -1.65
CA LEU A 116 -6.44 -26.50 -1.49
C LEU A 116 -6.03 -27.44 -0.34
N ARG A 117 -6.92 -27.73 0.59
CA ARG A 117 -6.60 -28.56 1.76
C ARG A 117 -6.03 -29.93 1.38
N ARG A 118 -6.69 -30.65 0.47
CA ARG A 118 -6.24 -31.97 0.02
C ARG A 118 -4.90 -31.91 -0.73
N PRO A 119 -4.70 -31.00 -1.71
CA PRO A 119 -3.40 -30.81 -2.34
C PRO A 119 -2.27 -30.54 -1.34
N MET A 120 -2.48 -29.69 -0.33
CA MET A 120 -1.48 -29.42 0.69
C MET A 120 -1.10 -30.64 1.52
N GLU A 121 -2.08 -31.50 1.85
CA GLU A 121 -1.84 -32.71 2.62
C GLU A 121 -1.17 -33.82 1.77
N SER A 122 -1.71 -34.11 0.60
CA SER A 122 -1.28 -35.25 -0.22
C SER A 122 0.04 -35.04 -0.93
N TYR A 123 0.36 -33.80 -1.29
CA TYR A 123 1.52 -33.45 -2.11
C TYR A 123 2.57 -32.62 -1.35
N SER A 124 2.50 -32.60 -0.01
CA SER A 124 3.45 -31.87 0.82
C SER A 124 4.92 -32.27 0.64
N HIS A 125 5.19 -33.42 0.10
CA HIS A 125 6.54 -33.93 -0.20
C HIS A 125 7.16 -33.35 -1.47
N ILE A 126 6.35 -32.79 -2.40
CA ILE A 126 6.82 -32.21 -3.67
C ILE A 126 6.38 -30.77 -3.89
N THR A 127 5.33 -30.31 -3.21
CA THR A 127 4.73 -28.99 -3.45
C THR A 127 4.65 -28.19 -2.16
N ARG A 128 5.01 -26.91 -2.23
CA ARG A 128 4.91 -25.92 -1.15
C ARG A 128 3.93 -24.84 -1.54
N PHE A 129 3.28 -24.30 -0.54
CA PHE A 129 2.35 -23.18 -0.71
C PHE A 129 2.89 -21.96 0.01
N LEU A 130 2.83 -20.83 -0.68
CA LEU A 130 3.11 -19.51 -0.14
C LEU A 130 1.84 -18.67 -0.27
N PHE A 131 1.26 -18.30 0.86
CA PHE A 131 0.09 -17.42 0.94
C PHE A 131 0.53 -16.03 1.36
N ILE A 132 -0.09 -15.02 0.80
CA ILE A 132 0.15 -13.62 1.14
C ILE A 132 -1.20 -12.96 1.38
N GLY A 133 -1.38 -12.36 2.56
CA GLY A 133 -2.62 -11.69 2.95
C GLY A 133 -2.38 -10.44 3.77
N THR A 134 -3.46 -9.73 4.07
CA THR A 134 -3.41 -8.54 4.92
C THR A 134 -3.59 -8.89 6.39
N SER A 135 -4.43 -9.87 6.68
CA SER A 135 -4.77 -10.33 8.02
C SER A 135 -4.57 -11.83 8.18
N GLU A 136 -4.39 -12.26 9.41
CA GLU A 136 -4.38 -13.69 9.74
C GLU A 136 -5.72 -14.38 9.48
N ASP A 137 -6.81 -13.65 9.51
CA ASP A 137 -8.16 -14.18 9.35
C ASP A 137 -8.53 -14.41 7.87
N ASP A 138 -7.70 -13.93 6.94
CA ASP A 138 -7.90 -14.12 5.50
C ASP A 138 -7.77 -15.58 5.09
N LEU A 139 -7.03 -16.36 5.86
CA LEU A 139 -6.82 -17.79 5.61
C LEU A 139 -7.68 -18.65 6.54
N ILE A 140 -8.41 -19.62 5.97
CA ILE A 140 -9.21 -20.55 6.79
C ILE A 140 -8.34 -21.32 7.79
N PRO A 141 -8.86 -21.64 9.00
CA PRO A 141 -8.08 -22.31 10.05
C PRO A 141 -7.44 -23.63 9.61
N ALA A 142 -8.10 -24.35 8.71
CA ALA A 142 -7.60 -25.62 8.17
C ALA A 142 -6.30 -25.48 7.34
N LEU A 143 -6.09 -24.36 6.65
CA LEU A 143 -4.87 -24.06 5.92
C LEU A 143 -3.85 -23.38 6.85
N LYS A 144 -4.31 -22.43 7.67
CA LYS A 144 -3.46 -21.69 8.62
C LYS A 144 -2.66 -22.64 9.54
N SER A 145 -3.30 -23.69 10.06
CA SER A 145 -2.65 -24.69 10.93
C SER A 145 -1.51 -25.49 10.26
N ARG A 146 -1.40 -25.42 8.93
CA ARG A 146 -0.36 -26.13 8.14
C ARG A 146 0.74 -25.19 7.64
N CYS A 147 0.60 -23.90 7.89
CA CYS A 147 1.55 -22.90 7.44
C CYS A 147 2.37 -22.37 8.62
N ILE A 148 3.62 -22.06 8.35
CA ILE A 148 4.39 -21.19 9.24
C ILE A 148 3.94 -19.76 8.95
N HIS A 149 3.52 -19.06 9.99
CA HIS A 149 3.04 -17.69 9.91
C HIS A 149 4.20 -16.72 10.15
N ILE A 150 4.38 -15.80 9.20
CA ILE A 150 5.39 -14.73 9.26
C ILE A 150 4.65 -13.40 9.12
N SER A 151 4.79 -12.53 10.11
CA SER A 151 4.16 -11.21 10.10
C SER A 151 5.14 -10.13 9.67
N MET A 152 4.72 -9.28 8.74
CA MET A 152 5.43 -8.07 8.34
C MET A 152 4.81 -6.85 9.03
N ASN A 153 5.67 -6.02 9.61
CA ASN A 153 5.25 -4.78 10.24
C ASN A 153 5.49 -3.56 9.33
N HIS A 154 4.89 -2.44 9.68
CA HIS A 154 5.25 -1.16 9.07
C HIS A 154 6.71 -0.82 9.35
N VAL A 155 7.38 -0.31 8.33
CA VAL A 155 8.74 0.25 8.44
C VAL A 155 8.60 1.74 8.61
N ASP A 156 9.34 2.32 9.55
CA ASP A 156 9.39 3.78 9.72
C ASP A 156 10.23 4.42 8.59
N PRO A 157 9.61 5.17 7.67
CA PRO A 157 10.32 5.76 6.57
C PRO A 157 11.31 6.86 6.96
N PHE A 158 11.21 7.43 8.18
CA PHE A 158 12.16 8.41 8.66
C PHE A 158 13.52 7.79 8.96
N ILE A 159 13.52 6.58 9.53
CA ILE A 159 14.75 5.85 9.86
C ILE A 159 15.50 5.46 8.58
N TYR A 160 14.77 5.05 7.56
CA TYR A 160 15.33 4.51 6.31
C TYR A 160 15.32 5.50 5.13
N LYS A 161 15.22 6.82 5.40
CA LYS A 161 15.17 7.86 4.37
C LYS A 161 16.23 7.67 3.27
N ASN A 162 17.49 7.52 3.67
CA ASN A 162 18.61 7.42 2.74
C ASN A 162 18.54 6.17 1.86
N GLU A 163 17.99 5.08 2.39
CA GLU A 163 17.83 3.84 1.65
C GLU A 163 16.71 3.95 0.61
N PHE A 164 15.60 4.58 0.96
CA PHE A 164 14.51 4.87 0.01
C PHE A 164 14.98 5.80 -1.11
N LEU A 165 15.72 6.85 -0.81
CA LEU A 165 16.27 7.75 -1.81
C LEU A 165 17.27 7.05 -2.75
N LYS A 166 18.12 6.17 -2.22
CA LYS A 166 19.04 5.33 -3.02
C LYS A 166 18.26 4.39 -3.95
N CYS A 167 17.14 3.81 -3.52
CA CYS A 167 16.32 2.94 -4.36
C CYS A 167 15.77 3.63 -5.61
N VAL A 168 15.63 4.96 -5.56
CA VAL A 168 15.08 5.77 -6.64
C VAL A 168 16.20 6.55 -7.38
N ASN A 169 17.48 6.30 -7.06
CA ASN A 169 18.65 7.01 -7.60
C ASN A 169 18.63 8.53 -7.30
N MET A 170 17.97 8.93 -6.22
CA MET A 170 17.94 10.32 -5.75
C MET A 170 18.90 10.46 -4.57
N HIS A 171 20.00 11.18 -4.77
CA HIS A 171 20.98 11.46 -3.71
C HIS A 171 20.93 12.94 -3.36
N ASP A 172 20.91 13.24 -2.06
CA ASP A 172 21.14 14.56 -1.44
C ASP A 172 20.24 15.74 -1.88
N CYS A 173 19.26 15.52 -2.75
CA CYS A 173 18.36 16.57 -3.25
C CYS A 173 17.16 16.84 -2.35
N PHE A 174 16.89 15.96 -1.35
CA PHE A 174 15.71 16.05 -0.50
C PHE A 174 16.00 16.72 0.84
N THR A 175 15.41 17.89 1.04
CA THR A 175 15.40 18.54 2.36
C THR A 175 14.48 17.78 3.34
N TYR A 176 14.60 18.08 4.62
CA TYR A 176 13.72 17.48 5.65
C TYR A 176 12.25 17.82 5.40
N ASP A 177 11.96 19.05 4.99
CA ASP A 177 10.60 19.53 4.73
C ASP A 177 9.96 18.82 3.52
N MET A 178 10.73 18.59 2.45
CA MET A 178 10.26 17.81 1.30
C MET A 178 9.96 16.38 1.69
N TRP A 179 10.81 15.77 2.51
CA TRP A 179 10.63 14.40 2.96
C TRP A 179 9.37 14.26 3.83
N SER A 180 9.22 15.14 4.83
CA SER A 180 8.03 15.14 5.69
C SER A 180 6.74 15.37 4.89
N TRP A 181 6.80 16.21 3.86
CA TRP A 181 5.69 16.46 2.97
C TRP A 181 5.27 15.21 2.18
N VAL A 182 6.23 14.54 1.54
CA VAL A 182 5.95 13.31 0.77
C VAL A 182 5.42 12.20 1.67
N LEU A 183 5.96 12.07 2.90
CA LEU A 183 5.47 11.11 3.88
C LEU A 183 4.03 11.38 4.33
N ASN A 184 3.67 12.64 4.54
CA ASN A 184 2.31 13.00 4.93
C ASN A 184 1.29 12.62 3.84
N ILE A 185 1.68 12.69 2.56
CA ILE A 185 0.83 12.28 1.44
C ILE A 185 0.79 10.77 1.28
N ALA A 186 1.94 10.11 1.37
CA ALA A 186 2.03 8.65 1.25
C ALA A 186 1.38 7.93 2.45
N GLY A 187 1.20 8.61 3.58
CA GLY A 187 0.75 8.00 4.81
C GLY A 187 1.74 6.92 5.26
N ASN A 188 1.20 5.81 5.75
CA ASN A 188 2.03 4.66 6.17
C ASN A 188 2.27 3.63 5.05
N ASN A 189 1.93 3.98 3.80
CA ASN A 189 2.03 3.09 2.66
C ASN A 189 3.36 3.26 1.94
N ILE A 190 4.29 2.31 2.13
CA ILE A 190 5.61 2.34 1.49
C ILE A 190 5.51 2.25 -0.03
N SER A 191 4.53 1.55 -0.57
CA SER A 191 4.34 1.44 -2.02
C SER A 191 4.02 2.79 -2.65
N ASP A 192 3.15 3.58 -2.01
CA ASP A 192 2.81 4.93 -2.47
C ASP A 192 3.99 5.88 -2.28
N LEU A 193 4.74 5.76 -1.18
CA LEU A 193 5.97 6.52 -0.98
C LEU A 193 6.98 6.29 -2.13
N VAL A 194 7.27 5.05 -2.45
CA VAL A 194 8.21 4.70 -3.53
C VAL A 194 7.67 5.17 -4.88
N ARG A 195 6.36 5.09 -5.11
CA ARG A 195 5.72 5.58 -6.34
C ARG A 195 5.86 7.10 -6.49
N LEU A 196 5.61 7.86 -5.42
CA LEU A 196 5.78 9.32 -5.40
C LEU A 196 7.25 9.72 -5.62
N LEU A 197 8.19 9.05 -4.95
CA LEU A 197 9.61 9.31 -5.14
C LEU A 197 10.06 9.03 -6.58
N LYS A 198 9.59 7.96 -7.21
CA LYS A 198 9.87 7.67 -8.62
C LYS A 198 9.33 8.76 -9.53
N LEU A 199 8.08 9.19 -9.31
CA LEU A 199 7.45 10.25 -10.10
C LEU A 199 8.23 11.57 -9.99
N ILE A 200 8.73 11.93 -8.81
CA ILE A 200 9.56 13.11 -8.59
C ILE A 200 10.91 12.96 -9.32
N ASN A 201 11.53 11.77 -9.26
CA ASN A 201 12.77 11.50 -9.96
C ASN A 201 12.60 11.55 -11.49
N ASP A 202 11.53 10.99 -12.02
CA ASP A 202 11.23 10.99 -13.45
C ASP A 202 11.00 12.42 -13.97
N MET A 203 10.36 13.27 -13.19
CA MET A 203 10.24 14.71 -13.51
C MET A 203 11.60 15.40 -13.56
N HIS A 204 12.43 15.18 -12.54
CA HIS A 204 13.78 15.76 -12.50
C HIS A 204 14.63 15.33 -13.70
N THR A 205 14.61 14.04 -14.02
CA THR A 205 15.42 13.49 -15.13
C THR A 205 14.87 13.87 -16.50
N THR A 206 13.55 13.99 -16.66
CA THR A 206 12.93 14.29 -17.96
C THR A 206 12.97 15.77 -18.30
N PHE A 207 12.73 16.64 -17.32
CA PHE A 207 12.62 18.08 -17.54
C PHE A 207 13.87 18.85 -17.13
N ASN A 208 14.88 18.22 -16.55
CA ASN A 208 16.08 18.83 -15.96
C ASN A 208 15.76 19.98 -14.98
N GLU A 209 14.62 19.92 -14.32
CA GLU A 209 14.21 20.91 -13.34
C GLU A 209 14.80 20.57 -11.96
N GLU A 210 15.20 21.62 -11.23
CA GLU A 210 15.64 21.43 -9.85
C GLU A 210 14.48 20.97 -8.97
N ILE A 211 14.75 19.98 -8.10
CA ILE A 211 13.76 19.50 -7.15
C ILE A 211 13.61 20.55 -6.04
N THR A 212 12.55 21.32 -6.14
CA THR A 212 12.16 22.30 -5.12
C THR A 212 10.96 21.81 -4.33
N LEU A 213 10.75 22.34 -3.13
CA LEU A 213 9.54 22.04 -2.35
C LEU A 213 8.28 22.40 -3.14
N GLN A 214 8.34 23.39 -4.01
CA GLN A 214 7.20 23.84 -4.80
C GLN A 214 6.90 22.86 -5.95
N SER A 215 7.93 22.34 -6.66
CA SER A 215 7.74 21.33 -7.70
C SER A 215 7.19 20.00 -7.10
N VAL A 216 7.72 19.56 -5.95
CA VAL A 216 7.19 18.38 -5.25
C VAL A 216 5.72 18.56 -4.88
N ARG A 217 5.35 19.73 -4.41
CA ARG A 217 3.98 20.05 -4.04
C ARG A 217 3.01 20.00 -5.21
N ILE A 218 3.39 20.55 -6.37
CA ILE A 218 2.59 20.53 -7.61
C ILE A 218 2.38 19.10 -8.09
N LEU A 219 3.45 18.29 -8.07
CA LEU A 219 3.40 16.90 -8.50
C LEU A 219 2.49 16.01 -7.65
N CYS A 220 2.53 16.23 -6.34
CA CYS A 220 1.75 15.39 -5.43
C CYS A 220 0.26 15.74 -5.41
N SER A 221 -0.16 16.84 -6.05
CA SER A 221 -1.56 17.30 -6.18
C SER A 221 -2.36 17.40 -4.88
N ALA A 222 -1.70 17.28 -3.72
CA ALA A 222 -2.37 17.35 -2.43
C ALA A 222 -2.59 18.80 -2.02
N PRO A 223 -3.71 19.12 -1.38
CA PRO A 223 -3.98 20.47 -0.89
C PRO A 223 -2.94 20.94 0.12
N PHE A 224 -2.56 22.19 0.04
CA PHE A 224 -1.62 22.77 0.99
C PHE A 224 -2.29 23.15 2.29
N TYR A 225 -1.68 22.82 3.41
CA TYR A 225 -2.17 23.27 4.71
C TYR A 225 -2.24 24.80 4.77
N THR A 226 -1.28 25.50 4.16
CA THR A 226 -1.28 26.98 4.07
C THR A 226 -2.49 27.53 3.35
N ASP A 227 -3.10 26.80 2.43
CA ASP A 227 -4.30 27.23 1.71
C ASP A 227 -5.54 27.22 2.58
N PHE A 228 -5.52 26.38 3.64
CA PHE A 228 -6.61 26.27 4.60
C PHE A 228 -6.49 27.26 5.78
N ILE A 229 -5.30 27.84 6.03
CA ILE A 229 -5.11 28.81 7.12
C ILE A 229 -6.07 29.99 7.01
N PRO A 230 -6.26 30.65 5.83
CA PRO A 230 -7.23 31.74 5.70
C PRO A 230 -8.66 31.28 5.98
N LEU A 231 -9.02 30.05 5.58
CA LEU A 231 -10.35 29.49 5.84
C LEU A 231 -10.55 29.24 7.34
N LEU A 232 -9.58 28.61 8.02
CA LEU A 232 -9.62 28.39 9.47
C LEU A 232 -9.74 29.69 10.23
N PHE A 233 -8.98 30.72 9.83
CA PHE A 233 -9.03 32.03 10.44
C PHE A 233 -10.36 32.76 10.22
N ALA A 234 -10.96 32.62 9.03
CA ALA A 234 -12.28 33.15 8.76
C ALA A 234 -13.36 32.40 9.57
N MET A 235 -13.24 31.09 9.72
CA MET A 235 -14.15 30.27 10.53
C MET A 235 -14.03 30.62 12.03
N SER A 236 -12.84 30.80 12.57
CA SER A 236 -12.64 31.20 13.98
C SER A 236 -13.25 32.58 14.29
N LYS A 237 -13.21 33.50 13.32
CA LYS A 237 -13.86 34.80 13.41
C LYS A 237 -15.39 34.76 13.13
N ARG A 238 -15.94 33.60 12.86
CA ARG A 238 -17.35 33.39 12.44
C ARG A 238 -17.76 34.24 11.24
N ASN A 239 -16.81 34.56 10.35
CA ASN A 239 -17.09 35.35 9.17
C ASN A 239 -17.55 34.41 8.01
N LYS A 240 -18.86 34.29 7.83
CA LYS A 240 -19.48 33.41 6.83
C LYS A 240 -19.04 33.73 5.41
N THR A 241 -18.99 35.03 5.05
CA THR A 241 -18.68 35.45 3.68
C THR A 241 -17.25 35.14 3.27
N ASP A 242 -16.29 35.39 4.13
CA ASP A 242 -14.88 35.12 3.84
C ASP A 242 -14.57 33.62 3.90
N SER A 243 -15.21 32.86 4.80
CA SER A 243 -15.09 31.41 4.85
C SER A 243 -15.56 30.76 3.53
N ILE A 244 -16.69 31.21 2.98
CA ILE A 244 -17.21 30.71 1.70
C ILE A 244 -16.28 31.09 0.53
N LYS A 245 -15.74 32.32 0.52
CA LYS A 245 -14.78 32.74 -0.50
C LYS A 245 -13.49 31.91 -0.48
N CYS A 246 -12.93 31.68 0.70
CA CYS A 246 -11.73 30.84 0.86
C CYS A 246 -11.99 29.40 0.39
N LEU A 247 -13.14 28.83 0.76
CA LEU A 247 -13.53 27.49 0.30
C LEU A 247 -13.67 27.42 -1.24
N LEU A 248 -14.27 28.45 -1.86
CA LEU A 248 -14.38 28.53 -3.31
C LEU A 248 -13.00 28.62 -4.01
N LEU A 249 -12.05 29.34 -3.40
CA LEU A 249 -10.68 29.41 -3.93
C LEU A 249 -9.97 28.06 -3.90
N ILE A 250 -10.14 27.30 -2.82
CA ILE A 250 -9.60 25.95 -2.69
C ILE A 250 -10.22 25.04 -3.76
N TRP A 251 -11.57 25.08 -3.90
CA TRP A 251 -12.28 24.28 -4.91
C TRP A 251 -11.87 24.62 -6.34
N LYS A 252 -11.66 25.88 -6.66
CA LYS A 252 -11.22 26.34 -8.01
C LYS A 252 -9.83 25.81 -8.39
N ARG A 253 -9.02 25.39 -7.41
CA ARG A 253 -7.73 24.73 -7.68
C ARG A 253 -7.87 23.28 -8.13
N GLY A 254 -9.08 22.72 -8.16
CA GLY A 254 -9.36 21.39 -8.67
C GLY A 254 -9.35 20.30 -7.61
N TYR A 255 -9.27 20.62 -6.32
CA TYR A 255 -9.32 19.62 -5.25
C TYR A 255 -10.72 19.02 -5.12
N THR A 256 -10.76 17.71 -4.88
CA THR A 256 -12.03 17.00 -4.66
C THR A 256 -12.60 17.30 -3.27
N TYR A 257 -13.85 16.91 -3.07
CA TYR A 257 -14.52 17.01 -1.77
C TYR A 257 -13.74 16.24 -0.68
N GLU A 258 -13.25 15.06 -1.04
CA GLU A 258 -12.49 14.15 -0.18
C GLU A 258 -11.13 14.75 0.19
N ASP A 259 -10.36 15.25 -0.78
CA ASP A 259 -9.08 15.93 -0.54
C ASP A 259 -9.21 17.08 0.47
N ILE A 260 -10.30 17.83 0.37
CA ILE A 260 -10.57 18.94 1.29
C ILE A 260 -10.83 18.42 2.71
N LEU A 261 -11.62 17.35 2.87
CA LEU A 261 -11.91 16.78 4.18
C LEU A 261 -10.68 16.18 4.84
N GLU A 262 -9.91 15.40 4.10
CA GLU A 262 -8.67 14.79 4.60
C GLU A 262 -7.66 15.84 5.03
N SER A 263 -7.48 16.89 4.22
CA SER A 263 -6.60 18.02 4.57
C SER A 263 -7.04 18.73 5.85
N PHE A 264 -8.33 18.97 6.02
CA PHE A 264 -8.88 19.52 7.25
C PHE A 264 -8.64 18.62 8.47
N GLN A 265 -8.77 17.31 8.29
CA GLN A 265 -8.53 16.34 9.36
C GLN A 265 -7.06 16.34 9.79
N ILE A 266 -6.13 16.35 8.83
CA ILE A 266 -4.70 16.43 9.09
C ILE A 266 -4.35 17.73 9.82
N ILE A 267 -4.88 18.87 9.34
CA ILE A 267 -4.65 20.18 9.97
C ILE A 267 -5.19 20.19 11.41
N ASN A 268 -6.37 19.65 11.62
CA ASN A 268 -6.96 19.56 12.95
C ASN A 268 -6.10 18.72 13.90
N ASN A 269 -5.51 17.63 13.41
CA ASN A 269 -4.60 16.81 14.20
C ASN A 269 -3.27 17.52 14.51
N LEU A 270 -2.74 18.32 13.58
CA LEU A 270 -1.48 19.04 13.73
C LEU A 270 -1.61 20.26 14.65
N PHE A 271 -2.72 20.98 14.56
CA PHE A 271 -2.92 22.26 15.24
C PHE A 271 -3.95 22.19 16.36
N GLY A 272 -4.61 21.07 16.57
CA GLY A 272 -5.71 20.88 17.51
C GLY A 272 -5.38 21.12 18.99
N ASN A 273 -4.11 21.20 19.34
CA ASN A 273 -3.64 21.52 20.71
C ASN A 273 -3.32 23.01 20.90
N ASN A 274 -3.40 23.83 19.87
CA ASN A 274 -3.11 25.28 19.98
C ASN A 274 -4.40 26.08 19.99
N SER A 275 -4.46 27.03 20.91
CA SER A 275 -5.60 27.94 21.22
C SER A 275 -6.05 28.86 20.08
N LEU A 276 -5.55 28.72 18.87
CA LEU A 276 -5.86 29.54 17.69
C LEU A 276 -7.12 29.13 16.93
N THR A 277 -7.67 27.96 17.24
CA THR A 277 -8.87 27.45 16.56
C THR A 277 -9.90 27.02 17.59
N ASP A 278 -11.13 27.48 17.46
CA ASP A 278 -12.28 26.88 18.15
C ASP A 278 -12.41 25.44 17.63
N ASN A 279 -11.70 24.51 18.27
CA ASN A 279 -11.66 23.09 17.88
C ASN A 279 -13.05 22.51 17.68
N ILE A 280 -14.02 22.98 18.47
CA ILE A 280 -15.42 22.56 18.41
C ILE A 280 -16.06 22.89 17.04
N LEU A 281 -15.79 24.07 16.50
CA LEU A 281 -16.35 24.47 15.20
C LEU A 281 -15.77 23.62 14.06
N ILE A 282 -14.47 23.34 14.10
CA ILE A 282 -13.80 22.53 13.10
C ILE A 282 -14.31 21.09 13.17
N HIS A 283 -14.42 20.52 14.36
CA HIS A 283 -14.98 19.17 14.53
C HIS A 283 -16.44 19.09 14.07
N LYS A 284 -17.26 20.09 14.40
CA LYS A 284 -18.65 20.16 13.94
C LYS A 284 -18.74 20.22 12.41
N PHE A 285 -17.86 21.03 11.79
CA PHE A 285 -17.75 21.10 10.34
C PHE A 285 -17.37 19.73 9.75
N LEU A 286 -16.28 19.09 10.24
CA LEU A 286 -15.80 17.81 9.74
C LEU A 286 -16.85 16.72 9.87
N ILE A 287 -17.50 16.59 11.02
CA ILE A 287 -18.54 15.55 11.23
C ILE A 287 -19.68 15.74 10.23
N ASN A 288 -20.21 16.97 10.08
CA ASN A 288 -21.30 17.23 9.16
C ASN A 288 -20.90 17.02 7.69
N ALA A 289 -19.66 17.35 7.34
CA ALA A 289 -19.13 17.16 6.01
C ALA A 289 -18.93 15.68 5.66
N TRP A 290 -18.39 14.88 6.60
CA TRP A 290 -18.29 13.43 6.43
C TRP A 290 -19.67 12.75 6.34
N ILE A 291 -20.66 13.18 7.13
CA ILE A 291 -22.04 12.68 7.03
C ILE A 291 -22.62 13.01 5.64
N SER A 292 -22.35 14.21 5.10
CA SER A 292 -22.80 14.62 3.76
C SER A 292 -22.14 13.78 2.67
N TYR A 293 -20.84 13.52 2.78
CA TYR A 293 -20.07 12.66 1.89
C TYR A 293 -20.63 11.23 1.86
N CYS A 294 -20.86 10.63 3.01
CA CYS A 294 -21.46 9.29 3.13
C CYS A 294 -22.87 9.19 2.52
N LYS A 295 -23.59 10.31 2.43
CA LYS A 295 -24.89 10.38 1.76
C LYS A 295 -24.79 10.61 0.24
N GLY A 296 -23.60 10.67 -0.31
CA GLY A 296 -23.33 10.90 -1.73
C GLY A 296 -23.38 12.38 -2.17
N ASN A 297 -23.46 13.32 -1.23
CA ASN A 297 -23.48 14.76 -1.54
C ASN A 297 -22.04 15.31 -1.58
N THR A 298 -21.41 15.25 -2.74
CA THR A 298 -20.01 15.68 -2.96
C THR A 298 -19.87 17.05 -3.64
N SER A 299 -20.93 17.84 -3.64
CA SER A 299 -20.94 19.15 -4.30
C SER A 299 -20.34 20.26 -3.44
N ILE A 300 -19.78 21.28 -4.09
CA ILE A 300 -19.31 22.50 -3.41
C ILE A 300 -20.44 23.19 -2.63
N LEU A 301 -21.68 23.16 -3.15
CA LEU A 301 -22.84 23.73 -2.47
C LEU A 301 -23.14 23.04 -1.14
N ALA A 302 -22.92 21.72 -1.06
CA ALA A 302 -23.05 20.98 0.19
C ALA A 302 -22.05 21.48 1.23
N LEU A 303 -20.77 21.65 0.84
CA LEU A 303 -19.72 22.19 1.74
C LEU A 303 -20.04 23.62 2.20
N GLN A 304 -20.48 24.49 1.29
CA GLN A 304 -20.88 25.85 1.63
C GLN A 304 -22.02 25.90 2.64
N ASN A 305 -23.04 25.07 2.44
CA ASN A 305 -24.16 24.93 3.39
C ASN A 305 -23.70 24.46 4.76
N ILE A 306 -22.76 23.54 4.81
CA ILE A 306 -22.21 23.00 6.06
C ILE A 306 -21.41 24.11 6.78
N VAL A 307 -20.54 24.83 6.06
CA VAL A 307 -19.82 25.98 6.63
C VAL A 307 -20.81 27.01 7.19
N TYR A 308 -21.84 27.36 6.41
CA TYR A 308 -22.86 28.31 6.83
C TYR A 308 -23.56 27.90 8.14
N LYS A 309 -24.04 26.64 8.21
CA LYS A 309 -24.72 26.07 9.38
C LYS A 309 -23.77 25.88 10.59
N THR A 310 -22.50 25.69 10.36
CA THR A 310 -21.52 25.51 11.43
C THR A 310 -21.20 26.83 12.13
N LEU A 311 -21.34 27.92 11.38
CA LEU A 311 -21.06 29.28 11.87
C LEU A 311 -22.34 30.01 12.39
N GLU A 312 -23.47 29.33 12.37
CA GLU A 312 -24.66 29.74 13.10
C GLU A 312 -24.51 29.42 14.59
#